data_aa3f5d8de9785f586edb4bab119ffb0f
#
_entry.id   aa3f5d8de9785f586edb4bab119ffb0f
#
_cell.length_a   1.000
_cell.length_b   1.000
_cell.length_c   1.000
_cell.angle_alpha   90.00
_cell.angle_beta   90.00
_cell.angle_gamma   90.00
#
_symmetry.space_group_name_H-M   'P 1'
#
loop_
_entity.id
_entity.type
_entity.pdbx_description
1 polymer ?
#
loop_
_entity_poly.entity_id
_entity_poly.type
_entity_poly.pdbx_seq_one_letter_code
_entity_poly.pdbx_strand_id
1 'polypeptide(L)'
;MTTTQVPIAEAYLARTPASEATMRRAEQAMPGGSTRTVGWFPPYPVVFDHGEGPFLYDLDGHDYVDLFGNGLSLIHGHCYPPIRQAAEAVLARGTAWSGASVPQIEFAEVLRDRIPGADLVRFANTGTEAAMLAIKLARRATGRPGVLKAWAAYHGSYDDLEAGLHGQGEIRNRVWLAEFGDLASFRRVLEEHGDQIGAVIAEPVMYTGVVTPPPDGFLPGLVGLAREFGALFIIDDCLMFRLHEHGSAGKYGFQADLTVLGKFIGGGTPVGAVAGREELLSLFDPRRPDRLYHGGSFNGNVLGTACGKVAVEHLTAEAIAAMDRRAGQLRATLEQHAAKAGVPLVTSGVGSTFGVYLASSLPSPTGPRPDAAQSQLFQLAAVNRGVLFGDGGEAAIPTVLTDEALAETGQRVCQAIDDVAAVL
;
A
#
# COMPACT_ATOMS: atom_id res chain seq x y z
N MET A 1 -18.08 7.60 -21.69
CA MET A 1 -17.02 7.24 -22.67
C MET A 1 -17.23 8.08 -23.93
N THR A 2 -16.16 8.63 -24.48
CA THR A 2 -16.20 9.29 -25.79
C THR A 2 -16.29 8.22 -26.89
N THR A 3 -16.75 8.56 -28.09
CA THR A 3 -16.85 7.67 -29.27
C THR A 3 -15.52 6.98 -29.62
N THR A 4 -14.39 7.56 -29.27
CA THR A 4 -13.03 7.04 -29.49
C THR A 4 -12.62 5.93 -28.52
N GLN A 5 -13.27 5.79 -27.35
CA GLN A 5 -12.97 4.75 -26.35
C GLN A 5 -13.76 3.45 -26.58
N VAL A 6 -14.74 3.46 -27.49
CA VAL A 6 -15.66 2.35 -27.77
C VAL A 6 -14.93 1.04 -28.09
N PRO A 7 -13.90 0.98 -28.97
CA PRO A 7 -13.27 -0.29 -29.34
C PRO A 7 -12.59 -1.02 -28.18
N ILE A 8 -11.92 -0.29 -27.26
CA ILE A 8 -11.24 -0.88 -26.10
C ILE A 8 -12.26 -1.41 -25.10
N ALA A 9 -13.34 -0.67 -24.87
CA ALA A 9 -14.43 -1.10 -23.98
C ALA A 9 -15.22 -2.29 -24.55
N GLU A 10 -15.49 -2.31 -25.87
CA GLU A 10 -16.12 -3.46 -26.53
C GLU A 10 -15.27 -4.73 -26.44
N ALA A 11 -13.95 -4.62 -26.62
CA ALA A 11 -13.03 -5.73 -26.45
C ALA A 11 -13.06 -6.28 -25.01
N TYR A 12 -13.12 -5.38 -24.00
CA TYR A 12 -13.26 -5.76 -22.60
C TYR A 12 -14.55 -6.55 -22.33
N LEU A 13 -15.70 -6.02 -22.80
CA LEU A 13 -17.00 -6.68 -22.64
C LEU A 13 -17.04 -8.04 -23.31
N ALA A 14 -16.50 -8.13 -24.53
CA ALA A 14 -16.46 -9.40 -25.28
C ALA A 14 -15.55 -10.45 -24.60
N ARG A 15 -14.52 -10.01 -23.90
CA ARG A 15 -13.53 -10.87 -23.22
C ARG A 15 -14.02 -11.39 -21.86
N THR A 16 -14.88 -10.64 -21.13
CA THR A 16 -15.18 -10.89 -19.72
C THR A 16 -16.66 -11.13 -19.41
N PRO A 17 -17.42 -11.95 -20.20
CA PRO A 17 -18.85 -12.16 -20.01
C PRO A 17 -19.21 -12.84 -18.68
N ALA A 18 -18.36 -13.76 -18.15
CA ALA A 18 -18.59 -14.41 -16.87
C ALA A 18 -18.39 -13.42 -15.70
N SER A 19 -17.42 -12.50 -15.82
CA SER A 19 -17.24 -11.41 -14.86
C SER A 19 -18.46 -10.49 -14.84
N GLU A 20 -18.99 -10.07 -16.00
CA GLU A 20 -20.20 -9.24 -16.09
C GLU A 20 -21.40 -9.89 -15.39
N ALA A 21 -21.67 -11.16 -15.71
CA ALA A 21 -22.78 -11.90 -15.10
C ALA A 21 -22.63 -12.03 -13.58
N THR A 22 -21.39 -12.25 -13.10
CA THR A 22 -21.10 -12.38 -11.67
C THR A 22 -21.21 -11.03 -10.96
N MET A 23 -20.75 -9.93 -11.56
CA MET A 23 -20.88 -8.60 -10.96
C MET A 23 -22.33 -8.14 -10.86
N ARG A 24 -23.18 -8.40 -11.85
CA ARG A 24 -24.63 -8.15 -11.76
C ARG A 24 -25.28 -8.89 -10.57
N ARG A 25 -24.82 -10.11 -10.26
CA ARG A 25 -25.27 -10.86 -9.09
C ARG A 25 -24.72 -10.25 -7.79
N ALA A 26 -23.46 -9.81 -7.78
CA ALA A 26 -22.80 -9.19 -6.64
C ALA A 26 -23.49 -7.88 -6.21
N GLU A 27 -23.96 -7.06 -7.16
CA GLU A 27 -24.69 -5.82 -6.92
C GLU A 27 -26.00 -6.02 -6.14
N GLN A 28 -26.58 -7.22 -6.19
CA GLN A 28 -27.78 -7.56 -5.40
C GLN A 28 -27.46 -7.81 -3.92
N ALA A 29 -26.19 -8.03 -3.58
CA ALA A 29 -25.75 -8.38 -2.23
C ALA A 29 -24.79 -7.33 -1.61
N MET A 30 -24.09 -6.58 -2.43
CA MET A 30 -23.07 -5.63 -1.98
C MET A 30 -23.22 -4.31 -2.74
N PRO A 31 -22.99 -3.16 -2.08
CA PRO A 31 -23.01 -1.85 -2.74
C PRO A 31 -22.02 -1.81 -3.92
N GLY A 32 -22.53 -1.59 -5.16
CA GLY A 32 -21.72 -1.62 -6.37
C GLY A 32 -21.03 -2.96 -6.67
N GLY A 33 -21.49 -4.07 -6.05
CA GLY A 33 -20.93 -5.40 -6.21
C GLY A 33 -19.55 -5.59 -5.55
N SER A 34 -19.09 -4.64 -4.72
CA SER A 34 -17.75 -4.66 -4.14
C SER A 34 -17.76 -4.26 -2.67
N THR A 35 -16.77 -4.76 -1.92
CA THR A 35 -16.51 -4.36 -0.52
C THR A 35 -15.43 -3.27 -0.42
N ARG A 36 -14.81 -2.91 -1.55
CA ARG A 36 -13.74 -1.89 -1.62
C ARG A 36 -14.01 -0.93 -2.75
N THR A 37 -13.70 0.35 -2.53
CA THR A 37 -13.71 1.36 -3.58
C THR A 37 -12.52 1.20 -4.51
N VAL A 38 -11.34 0.93 -3.95
CA VAL A 38 -10.09 0.71 -4.70
C VAL A 38 -10.17 -0.62 -5.47
N GLY A 39 -9.81 -0.58 -6.75
CA GLY A 39 -9.87 -1.72 -7.66
C GLY A 39 -11.22 -1.89 -8.36
N TRP A 40 -12.18 -0.99 -8.09
CA TRP A 40 -13.40 -0.91 -8.88
C TRP A 40 -13.20 0.05 -10.05
N PHE A 41 -13.51 -0.39 -11.27
CA PHE A 41 -13.45 0.43 -12.47
C PHE A 41 -14.61 0.10 -13.41
N PRO A 42 -15.11 1.09 -14.18
CA PRO A 42 -16.18 0.87 -15.14
C PRO A 42 -15.68 0.12 -16.39
N PRO A 43 -16.53 -0.73 -17.02
CA PRO A 43 -17.94 -0.93 -16.70
C PRO A 43 -18.16 -1.81 -15.46
N TYR A 44 -17.26 -2.69 -15.14
CA TYR A 44 -17.17 -3.57 -13.96
C TYR A 44 -15.75 -4.13 -13.86
N PRO A 45 -15.26 -4.49 -12.65
CA PRO A 45 -13.98 -5.16 -12.48
C PRO A 45 -14.02 -6.63 -12.95
N VAL A 46 -12.86 -7.17 -13.35
CA VAL A 46 -12.68 -8.61 -13.61
C VAL A 46 -12.92 -9.40 -12.32
N VAL A 47 -13.60 -10.53 -12.44
CA VAL A 47 -13.79 -11.49 -11.35
C VAL A 47 -12.82 -12.65 -11.51
N PHE A 48 -11.96 -12.83 -10.52
CA PHE A 48 -10.92 -13.85 -10.53
C PHE A 48 -11.39 -15.13 -9.85
N ASP A 49 -10.90 -16.27 -10.36
CA ASP A 49 -11.09 -17.61 -9.83
C ASP A 49 -9.95 -18.00 -8.87
N HIS A 50 -8.71 -17.87 -9.33
CA HIS A 50 -7.52 -18.21 -8.56
C HIS A 50 -6.30 -17.38 -8.95
N GLY A 51 -5.19 -17.53 -8.19
CA GLY A 51 -3.91 -16.91 -8.48
C GLY A 51 -2.76 -17.87 -8.24
N GLU A 52 -1.71 -17.80 -9.09
CA GLU A 52 -0.48 -18.57 -8.96
C GLU A 52 0.74 -17.75 -9.39
N GLY A 53 1.78 -17.72 -8.57
CA GLY A 53 2.97 -16.92 -8.84
C GLY A 53 2.62 -15.46 -9.12
N PRO A 54 3.06 -14.85 -10.23
CA PRO A 54 2.72 -13.48 -10.57
C PRO A 54 1.38 -13.32 -11.30
N PHE A 55 0.59 -14.39 -11.46
CA PHE A 55 -0.62 -14.39 -12.28
C PHE A 55 -1.90 -14.54 -11.49
N LEU A 56 -2.96 -13.88 -11.98
CA LEU A 56 -4.36 -14.13 -11.65
C LEU A 56 -5.08 -14.72 -12.86
N TYR A 57 -6.07 -15.55 -12.60
CA TYR A 57 -6.91 -16.19 -13.62
C TYR A 57 -8.36 -15.82 -13.40
N ASP A 58 -9.05 -15.38 -14.46
CA ASP A 58 -10.45 -14.99 -14.38
C ASP A 58 -11.42 -16.18 -14.60
N LEU A 59 -12.71 -15.89 -14.44
CA LEU A 59 -13.76 -16.90 -14.67
C LEU A 59 -13.95 -17.29 -16.14
N ASP A 60 -13.39 -16.52 -17.07
CA ASP A 60 -13.41 -16.76 -18.51
C ASP A 60 -12.16 -17.52 -18.99
N GLY A 61 -11.22 -17.84 -18.08
CA GLY A 61 -10.03 -18.62 -18.34
C GLY A 61 -8.83 -17.82 -18.86
N HIS A 62 -8.84 -16.50 -18.73
CA HIS A 62 -7.71 -15.66 -19.12
C HIS A 62 -6.74 -15.48 -17.96
N ASP A 63 -5.45 -15.35 -18.29
CA ASP A 63 -4.39 -15.01 -17.36
C ASP A 63 -4.08 -13.51 -17.36
N TYR A 64 -3.68 -13.01 -16.21
CA TYR A 64 -3.30 -11.61 -15.98
C TYR A 64 -2.04 -11.56 -15.13
N VAL A 65 -1.01 -10.86 -15.60
CA VAL A 65 0.12 -10.49 -14.74
C VAL A 65 -0.37 -9.46 -13.72
N ASP A 66 -0.34 -9.82 -12.44
CA ASP A 66 -0.85 -8.98 -11.36
C ASP A 66 0.25 -8.05 -10.81
N LEU A 67 0.38 -6.87 -11.42
CA LEU A 67 1.26 -5.82 -10.91
C LEU A 67 0.60 -4.99 -9.79
N PHE A 68 -0.72 -5.11 -9.60
CA PHE A 68 -1.42 -4.46 -8.51
C PHE A 68 -1.30 -5.22 -7.18
N GLY A 69 -1.17 -6.56 -7.22
CA GLY A 69 -0.89 -7.38 -6.06
C GLY A 69 -1.82 -7.16 -4.88
N ASN A 70 -3.14 -7.04 -5.12
CA ASN A 70 -4.14 -6.74 -4.09
C ASN A 70 -3.84 -5.45 -3.30
N GLY A 71 -3.60 -4.34 -3.98
CA GLY A 71 -3.20 -3.08 -3.34
C GLY A 71 -1.77 -3.13 -2.79
N LEU A 72 -0.86 -3.77 -3.55
CA LEU A 72 0.56 -3.97 -3.25
C LEU A 72 0.83 -4.77 -1.96
N SER A 73 -0.15 -5.60 -1.55
CA SER A 73 -0.01 -6.44 -0.35
C SER A 73 0.63 -7.80 -0.61
N LEU A 74 0.73 -8.25 -1.88
CA LEU A 74 1.29 -9.56 -2.23
C LEU A 74 2.70 -9.43 -2.81
N ILE A 75 3.70 -9.19 -1.94
CA ILE A 75 5.09 -9.01 -2.38
C ILE A 75 5.69 -10.28 -2.99
N HIS A 76 5.23 -11.46 -2.57
CA HIS A 76 5.68 -12.76 -3.08
C HIS A 76 4.72 -13.38 -4.10
N GLY A 77 3.77 -12.60 -4.64
CA GLY A 77 2.75 -13.09 -5.57
C GLY A 77 1.75 -14.04 -4.91
N HIS A 78 1.01 -14.75 -5.75
CA HIS A 78 -0.07 -15.64 -5.34
C HIS A 78 0.45 -17.04 -5.01
N CYS A 79 -0.17 -17.68 -4.02
CA CYS A 79 0.12 -19.05 -3.58
C CYS A 79 1.62 -19.33 -3.37
N TYR A 80 2.38 -18.36 -2.89
CA TYR A 80 3.83 -18.54 -2.67
C TYR A 80 4.10 -19.75 -1.77
N PRO A 81 4.85 -20.77 -2.26
CA PRO A 81 4.91 -22.08 -1.61
C PRO A 81 5.31 -22.04 -0.13
N PRO A 82 6.32 -21.25 0.32
CA PRO A 82 6.66 -21.17 1.75
C PRO A 82 5.53 -20.62 2.62
N ILE A 83 4.80 -19.58 2.16
CA ILE A 83 3.66 -19.02 2.89
C ILE A 83 2.51 -20.00 2.92
N ARG A 84 2.21 -20.68 1.79
CA ARG A 84 1.18 -21.71 1.72
C ARG A 84 1.46 -22.85 2.69
N GLN A 85 2.70 -23.34 2.77
CA GLN A 85 3.09 -24.39 3.72
C GLN A 85 2.89 -23.95 5.17
N ALA A 86 3.25 -22.70 5.52
CA ALA A 86 2.98 -22.15 6.84
C ALA A 86 1.49 -22.08 7.17
N ALA A 87 0.67 -21.66 6.19
CA ALA A 87 -0.78 -21.61 6.34
C ALA A 87 -1.39 -23.01 6.55
N GLU A 88 -1.01 -24.00 5.72
CA GLU A 88 -1.46 -25.38 5.82
C GLU A 88 -1.13 -26.00 7.18
N ALA A 89 0.09 -25.74 7.71
CA ALA A 89 0.51 -26.20 9.04
C ALA A 89 -0.33 -25.62 10.18
N VAL A 90 -0.75 -24.36 10.05
CA VAL A 90 -1.65 -23.72 11.04
C VAL A 90 -3.07 -24.25 10.91
N LEU A 91 -3.60 -24.34 9.67
CA LEU A 91 -4.95 -24.84 9.42
C LEU A 91 -5.18 -26.24 10.01
N ALA A 92 -4.15 -27.11 9.97
CA ALA A 92 -4.20 -28.44 10.58
C ALA A 92 -4.30 -28.41 12.13
N ARG A 93 -4.03 -27.28 12.81
CA ARG A 93 -3.97 -27.14 14.27
C ARG A 93 -5.00 -26.16 14.83
N GLY A 94 -5.79 -25.52 13.99
CA GLY A 94 -6.77 -24.49 14.36
C GLY A 94 -6.27 -23.07 14.08
N THR A 95 -7.19 -22.18 13.73
CA THR A 95 -6.91 -20.84 13.19
C THR A 95 -7.03 -19.70 14.21
N ALA A 96 -7.65 -19.94 15.37
CA ALA A 96 -7.84 -18.95 16.42
C ALA A 96 -7.73 -19.59 17.80
N TRP A 97 -6.79 -19.09 18.60
CA TRP A 97 -6.51 -19.61 19.94
C TRP A 97 -6.73 -18.54 21.00
N SER A 98 -7.23 -18.94 22.17
CA SER A 98 -7.58 -18.01 23.27
C SER A 98 -6.39 -17.45 24.03
N GLY A 99 -5.15 -17.73 23.64
CA GLY A 99 -3.93 -17.29 24.31
C GLY A 99 -2.83 -16.93 23.32
N ALA A 100 -1.65 -16.61 23.86
CA ALA A 100 -0.46 -16.35 23.06
C ALA A 100 -0.04 -17.60 22.26
N SER A 101 0.56 -17.39 21.10
CA SER A 101 1.05 -18.46 20.23
C SER A 101 2.53 -18.27 19.89
N VAL A 102 3.25 -19.37 19.66
CA VAL A 102 4.65 -19.31 19.25
C VAL A 102 4.84 -18.51 17.95
N PRO A 103 4.05 -18.72 16.88
CA PRO A 103 4.15 -17.89 15.67
C PRO A 103 3.99 -16.38 15.92
N GLN A 104 3.11 -15.99 16.84
CA GLN A 104 2.96 -14.58 17.22
C GLN A 104 4.22 -14.01 17.87
N ILE A 105 4.85 -14.79 18.77
CA ILE A 105 6.07 -14.37 19.47
C ILE A 105 7.23 -14.26 18.49
N GLU A 106 7.47 -15.31 17.72
CA GLU A 106 8.55 -15.33 16.70
C GLU A 106 8.40 -14.23 15.66
N PHE A 107 7.17 -13.93 15.23
CA PHE A 107 6.95 -12.85 14.27
C PHE A 107 7.18 -11.47 14.89
N ALA A 108 6.83 -11.27 16.17
CA ALA A 108 7.16 -10.04 16.88
C ALA A 108 8.69 -9.83 16.99
N GLU A 109 9.45 -10.91 17.24
CA GLU A 109 10.91 -10.89 17.26
C GLU A 109 11.49 -10.50 15.88
N VAL A 110 11.01 -11.12 14.80
CA VAL A 110 11.43 -10.79 13.44
C VAL A 110 11.16 -9.32 13.11
N LEU A 111 9.97 -8.79 13.43
CA LEU A 111 9.64 -7.40 13.16
C LEU A 111 10.48 -6.44 14.01
N ARG A 112 10.68 -6.74 15.29
CA ARG A 112 11.55 -5.96 16.18
C ARG A 112 12.96 -5.83 15.60
N ASP A 113 13.53 -6.95 15.17
CA ASP A 113 14.92 -7.01 14.70
C ASP A 113 15.08 -6.32 13.31
N ARG A 114 13.98 -6.20 12.54
CA ARG A 114 13.94 -5.52 11.24
C ARG A 114 13.74 -4.01 11.34
N ILE A 115 13.14 -3.50 12.42
CA ILE A 115 12.73 -2.09 12.50
C ILE A 115 13.70 -1.31 13.39
N PRO A 116 14.47 -0.35 12.85
CA PRO A 116 15.39 0.45 13.62
C PRO A 116 14.70 1.22 14.76
N GLY A 117 15.16 1.02 15.98
CA GLY A 117 14.62 1.68 17.18
C GLY A 117 13.34 1.05 17.75
N ALA A 118 12.91 -0.11 17.25
CA ALA A 118 11.81 -0.86 17.86
C ALA A 118 12.32 -1.82 18.95
N ASP A 119 11.73 -1.72 20.14
CA ASP A 119 11.96 -2.64 21.25
C ASP A 119 10.82 -3.65 21.38
N LEU A 120 9.59 -3.23 21.08
CA LEU A 120 8.37 -4.02 21.21
C LEU A 120 7.46 -3.90 19.98
N VAL A 121 6.60 -4.92 19.80
CA VAL A 121 5.60 -4.98 18.72
C VAL A 121 4.22 -5.28 19.33
N ARG A 122 3.18 -4.62 18.77
CA ARG A 122 1.78 -4.87 19.10
C ARG A 122 0.99 -5.15 17.83
N PHE A 123 0.37 -6.32 17.72
CA PHE A 123 -0.43 -6.71 16.56
C PHE A 123 -1.84 -6.15 16.57
N ALA A 124 -2.35 -5.88 15.38
CA ALA A 124 -3.73 -5.57 15.01
C ALA A 124 -4.12 -6.41 13.77
N ASN A 125 -5.30 -6.19 13.18
CA ASN A 125 -5.72 -6.99 12.01
C ASN A 125 -5.49 -6.26 10.68
N THR A 126 -5.35 -4.94 10.69
CA THR A 126 -5.17 -4.12 9.48
C THR A 126 -4.21 -2.97 9.75
N GLY A 127 -3.66 -2.39 8.67
CA GLY A 127 -2.89 -1.14 8.77
C GLY A 127 -3.73 0.02 9.34
N THR A 128 -5.02 0.09 9.02
CA THR A 128 -5.94 1.08 9.61
C THR A 128 -6.00 0.96 11.13
N GLU A 129 -6.22 -0.24 11.66
CA GLU A 129 -6.24 -0.48 13.12
C GLU A 129 -4.89 -0.15 13.75
N ALA A 130 -3.79 -0.50 13.09
CA ALA A 130 -2.45 -0.19 13.55
C ALA A 130 -2.19 1.33 13.60
N ALA A 131 -2.60 2.08 12.59
CA ALA A 131 -2.49 3.54 12.57
C ALA A 131 -3.36 4.19 13.67
N MET A 132 -4.61 3.73 13.85
CA MET A 132 -5.47 4.16 14.96
C MET A 132 -4.81 3.90 16.32
N LEU A 133 -4.18 2.74 16.48
CA LEU A 133 -3.51 2.34 17.71
C LEU A 133 -2.27 3.20 17.98
N ALA A 134 -1.47 3.51 16.96
CA ALA A 134 -0.31 4.39 17.07
C ALA A 134 -0.73 5.82 17.47
N ILE A 135 -1.78 6.37 16.87
CA ILE A 135 -2.32 7.69 17.23
C ILE A 135 -2.87 7.69 18.65
N LYS A 136 -3.63 6.65 19.04
CA LYS A 136 -4.13 6.50 20.41
C LYS A 136 -2.98 6.51 21.43
N LEU A 137 -1.90 5.81 21.11
CA LEU A 137 -0.70 5.73 21.92
C LEU A 137 0.00 7.10 22.02
N ALA A 138 0.18 7.79 20.89
CA ALA A 138 0.79 9.12 20.84
C ALA A 138 0.00 10.15 21.65
N ARG A 139 -1.33 10.17 21.50
CA ARG A 139 -2.23 11.01 22.29
C ARG A 139 -2.09 10.76 23.81
N ARG A 140 -2.00 9.50 24.20
CA ARG A 140 -1.83 9.11 25.62
C ARG A 140 -0.45 9.50 26.17
N ALA A 141 0.59 9.33 25.37
CA ALA A 141 1.96 9.61 25.80
C ALA A 141 2.25 11.12 25.89
N THR A 142 1.74 11.91 24.94
CA THR A 142 1.99 13.37 24.89
C THR A 142 0.95 14.20 25.65
N GLY A 143 -0.22 13.62 25.96
CA GLY A 143 -1.36 14.38 26.48
C GLY A 143 -2.02 15.31 25.48
N ARG A 144 -1.60 15.30 24.20
CA ARG A 144 -2.07 16.18 23.13
C ARG A 144 -2.97 15.42 22.15
N PRO A 145 -4.16 15.96 21.77
CA PRO A 145 -5.13 15.23 20.96
C PRO A 145 -4.86 15.28 19.44
N GLY A 146 -4.03 16.20 18.98
CA GLY A 146 -3.86 16.56 17.59
C GLY A 146 -2.94 15.65 16.80
N VAL A 147 -3.18 15.59 15.49
CA VAL A 147 -2.37 14.87 14.50
C VAL A 147 -2.03 15.81 13.37
N LEU A 148 -0.77 15.82 12.94
CA LEU A 148 -0.30 16.48 11.72
C LEU A 148 0.05 15.44 10.69
N LYS A 149 -0.49 15.56 9.48
CA LYS A 149 -0.21 14.68 8.33
C LYS A 149 -0.08 15.49 7.03
N ALA A 150 0.40 14.85 5.98
CA ALA A 150 0.41 15.48 4.66
C ALA A 150 -0.99 15.47 4.01
N TRP A 151 -1.28 16.49 3.17
CA TRP A 151 -2.40 16.48 2.24
C TRP A 151 -2.34 15.23 1.37
N ALA A 152 -3.52 14.66 1.04
CA ALA A 152 -3.67 13.45 0.22
C ALA A 152 -2.98 12.17 0.76
N ALA A 153 -2.28 12.22 1.89
CA ALA A 153 -1.68 11.03 2.50
C ALA A 153 -2.76 10.07 3.03
N TYR A 154 -2.61 8.76 2.76
CA TYR A 154 -3.54 7.72 3.19
C TYR A 154 -2.95 6.89 4.33
N HIS A 155 -3.64 6.87 5.47
CA HIS A 155 -3.23 6.12 6.67
C HIS A 155 -4.33 5.16 7.17
N GLY A 156 -5.24 4.77 6.28
CA GLY A 156 -6.37 3.90 6.60
C GLY A 156 -7.71 4.65 6.64
N SER A 157 -8.80 3.85 6.63
CA SER A 157 -10.17 4.35 6.63
C SER A 157 -10.65 4.59 8.06
N TYR A 158 -10.29 5.74 8.58
CA TYR A 158 -10.68 6.26 9.90
C TYR A 158 -10.83 7.77 9.84
N ASP A 159 -11.85 8.32 10.47
CA ASP A 159 -12.26 9.71 10.36
C ASP A 159 -11.11 10.74 10.42
N ASP A 160 -10.23 10.65 11.42
CA ASP A 160 -9.11 11.57 11.56
C ASP A 160 -8.06 11.38 10.45
N LEU A 161 -7.90 10.16 9.94
CA LEU A 161 -6.87 9.82 8.95
C LEU A 161 -7.32 10.07 7.51
N GLU A 162 -8.62 10.18 7.26
CA GLU A 162 -9.18 10.52 5.95
C GLU A 162 -9.20 12.03 5.67
N ALA A 163 -8.87 12.88 6.66
CA ALA A 163 -8.76 14.32 6.45
C ALA A 163 -7.80 14.64 5.29
N GLY A 164 -8.27 15.45 4.34
CA GLY A 164 -7.50 15.85 3.16
C GLY A 164 -7.43 14.81 2.04
N LEU A 165 -8.14 13.65 2.15
CA LEU A 165 -8.25 12.66 1.10
C LEU A 165 -9.44 12.94 0.18
N HIS A 166 -9.24 12.84 -1.15
CA HIS A 166 -10.30 12.82 -2.18
C HIS A 166 -11.37 13.92 -2.06
N GLY A 167 -11.06 15.07 -1.46
CA GLY A 167 -12.05 16.11 -1.18
C GLY A 167 -13.06 15.70 -0.12
N GLN A 168 -12.88 14.56 0.50
CA GLN A 168 -13.68 14.09 1.63
C GLN A 168 -12.99 14.50 2.93
N GLY A 169 -13.77 14.84 3.89
CA GLY A 169 -13.30 15.19 5.22
C GLY A 169 -13.32 16.69 5.44
N GLU A 170 -14.38 17.16 6.09
CA GLU A 170 -14.26 18.36 6.88
C GLU A 170 -13.02 18.18 7.75
N ILE A 171 -12.13 19.20 7.75
CA ILE A 171 -11.01 19.26 8.69
C ILE A 171 -11.64 19.19 10.08
N ARG A 172 -11.54 18.04 10.73
CA ARG A 172 -12.05 17.90 12.09
C ARG A 172 -11.07 18.58 13.03
N ASN A 173 -11.57 19.15 14.12
CA ASN A 173 -10.87 20.03 15.06
C ASN A 173 -9.57 19.48 15.70
N ARG A 174 -8.95 18.41 15.16
CA ARG A 174 -7.77 17.73 15.72
C ARG A 174 -6.80 17.20 14.68
N VAL A 175 -7.00 17.53 13.40
CA VAL A 175 -6.10 17.11 12.32
C VAL A 175 -5.66 18.36 11.55
N TRP A 176 -4.36 18.51 11.44
CA TRP A 176 -3.72 19.56 10.65
C TRP A 176 -3.06 18.93 9.42
N LEU A 177 -2.99 19.70 8.36
CA LEU A 177 -2.49 19.26 7.06
C LEU A 177 -1.32 20.13 6.63
N ALA A 178 -0.30 19.49 6.04
CA ALA A 178 0.86 20.15 5.47
C ALA A 178 1.20 19.58 4.09
N GLU A 179 2.06 20.25 3.33
CA GLU A 179 2.45 19.79 2.00
C GLU A 179 3.54 18.70 2.10
N PHE A 180 3.31 17.55 1.43
CA PHE A 180 4.30 16.49 1.36
C PHE A 180 5.58 16.98 0.67
N GLY A 181 6.73 16.68 1.27
CA GLY A 181 8.03 17.10 0.77
C GLY A 181 8.44 18.51 1.18
N ASP A 182 7.58 19.30 1.83
CA ASP A 182 7.88 20.66 2.30
C ASP A 182 7.98 20.73 3.83
N LEU A 183 9.19 20.64 4.37
CA LEU A 183 9.46 20.78 5.81
C LEU A 183 9.01 22.14 6.36
N ALA A 184 9.07 23.19 5.56
CA ALA A 184 8.66 24.54 5.99
C ALA A 184 7.13 24.59 6.20
N SER A 185 6.36 23.86 5.39
CA SER A 185 4.92 23.71 5.59
C SER A 185 4.60 23.01 6.91
N PHE A 186 5.28 21.91 7.24
CA PHE A 186 5.13 21.21 8.52
C PHE A 186 5.54 22.11 9.70
N ARG A 187 6.66 22.83 9.58
CA ARG A 187 7.15 23.75 10.62
C ARG A 187 6.11 24.84 10.93
N ARG A 188 5.55 25.51 9.93
CA ARG A 188 4.53 26.55 10.13
C ARG A 188 3.36 26.04 10.95
N VAL A 189 2.86 24.85 10.65
CA VAL A 189 1.75 24.25 11.38
C VAL A 189 2.15 23.93 12.83
N LEU A 190 3.36 23.43 13.05
CA LEU A 190 3.85 23.12 14.40
C LEU A 190 4.13 24.37 15.23
N GLU A 191 4.60 25.46 14.61
CA GLU A 191 4.77 26.76 15.28
C GLU A 191 3.44 27.35 15.74
N GLU A 192 2.36 27.17 14.97
CA GLU A 192 1.04 27.69 15.27
C GLU A 192 0.24 26.79 16.24
N HIS A 193 0.38 25.45 16.13
CA HIS A 193 -0.51 24.48 16.79
C HIS A 193 0.23 23.38 17.55
N GLY A 194 1.55 23.47 17.70
CA GLY A 194 2.37 22.40 18.27
C GLY A 194 2.01 22.01 19.72
N ASP A 195 1.45 22.94 20.49
CA ASP A 195 0.93 22.67 21.84
C ASP A 195 -0.26 21.68 21.84
N GLN A 196 -0.96 21.54 20.71
CA GLN A 196 -2.11 20.66 20.54
C GLN A 196 -1.75 19.38 19.77
N ILE A 197 -0.65 19.38 19.00
CA ILE A 197 -0.25 18.25 18.14
C ILE A 197 0.59 17.25 18.95
N GLY A 198 0.05 16.04 19.12
CA GLY A 198 0.71 14.93 19.80
C GLY A 198 1.43 13.97 18.86
N ALA A 199 1.07 13.96 17.58
CA ALA A 199 1.65 13.10 16.58
C ALA A 199 1.86 13.81 15.24
N VAL A 200 3.01 13.51 14.60
CA VAL A 200 3.25 13.77 13.18
C VAL A 200 3.28 12.38 12.50
N ILE A 201 2.36 12.12 11.59
CA ILE A 201 2.31 10.85 10.83
C ILE A 201 2.61 11.11 9.36
N ALA A 202 3.44 10.26 8.76
CA ALA A 202 3.81 10.38 7.36
C ALA A 202 3.91 9.01 6.67
N GLU A 203 3.54 8.96 5.37
CA GLU A 203 4.00 7.93 4.46
C GLU A 203 5.44 8.23 4.05
N PRO A 204 6.33 7.22 3.88
CA PRO A 204 7.68 7.48 3.38
C PRO A 204 7.71 7.87 1.90
N VAL A 205 6.73 7.41 1.15
CA VAL A 205 6.48 7.77 -0.25
C VAL A 205 5.00 8.05 -0.36
N MET A 206 4.62 9.22 -0.82
CA MET A 206 3.20 9.48 -1.06
C MET A 206 2.74 8.59 -2.20
N TYR A 207 1.71 7.79 -1.93
CA TYR A 207 1.24 6.80 -2.87
C TYR A 207 -0.12 7.16 -3.49
N THR A 208 -0.95 7.87 -2.76
CA THR A 208 -2.31 8.22 -3.21
C THR A 208 -2.27 9.24 -4.35
N GLY A 209 -2.86 8.85 -5.47
CA GLY A 209 -2.96 9.68 -6.68
C GLY A 209 -1.72 9.65 -7.58
N VAL A 210 -0.54 9.89 -7.05
CA VAL A 210 0.73 9.81 -7.81
C VAL A 210 1.83 9.29 -6.89
N VAL A 211 2.53 8.23 -7.31
CA VAL A 211 3.67 7.70 -6.55
C VAL A 211 4.78 8.75 -6.52
N THR A 212 4.94 9.42 -5.37
CA THR A 212 5.86 10.54 -5.21
C THR A 212 6.89 10.23 -4.14
N PRO A 213 8.16 9.98 -4.53
CA PRO A 213 9.26 9.83 -3.58
C PRO A 213 9.47 11.11 -2.76
N PRO A 214 9.92 11.00 -1.49
CA PRO A 214 10.25 12.16 -0.69
C PRO A 214 11.50 12.86 -1.22
N PRO A 215 11.61 14.19 -1.10
CA PRO A 215 12.88 14.89 -1.30
C PRO A 215 13.94 14.41 -0.30
N ASP A 216 15.21 14.56 -0.69
CA ASP A 216 16.32 14.21 0.20
C ASP A 216 16.24 14.94 1.54
N GLY A 217 16.44 14.21 2.62
CA GLY A 217 16.41 14.76 3.98
C GLY A 217 15.01 15.04 4.54
N PHE A 218 13.93 14.88 3.78
CA PHE A 218 12.58 15.18 4.25
C PHE A 218 12.16 14.35 5.46
N LEU A 219 12.29 13.02 5.40
CA LEU A 219 11.88 12.14 6.51
C LEU A 219 12.74 12.34 7.78
N PRO A 220 14.09 12.38 7.70
CA PRO A 220 14.90 12.77 8.85
C PRO A 220 14.55 14.16 9.41
N GLY A 221 14.23 15.11 8.52
CA GLY A 221 13.77 16.45 8.89
C GLY A 221 12.45 16.43 9.66
N LEU A 222 11.47 15.60 9.27
CA LEU A 222 10.21 15.44 10.01
C LEU A 222 10.43 14.84 11.40
N VAL A 223 11.33 13.87 11.54
CA VAL A 223 11.73 13.35 12.86
C VAL A 223 12.29 14.47 13.74
N GLY A 224 13.16 15.30 13.17
CA GLY A 224 13.73 16.47 13.88
C GLY A 224 12.66 17.46 14.33
N LEU A 225 11.73 17.81 13.43
CA LEU A 225 10.63 18.73 13.73
C LEU A 225 9.69 18.15 14.80
N ALA A 226 9.25 16.91 14.68
CA ALA A 226 8.39 16.29 15.69
C ALA A 226 9.03 16.35 17.08
N ARG A 227 10.31 16.02 17.18
CA ARG A 227 11.10 16.08 18.42
C ARG A 227 11.22 17.52 18.96
N GLU A 228 11.50 18.49 18.11
CA GLU A 228 11.63 19.91 18.47
C GLU A 228 10.35 20.45 19.15
N PHE A 229 9.18 20.04 18.65
CA PHE A 229 7.88 20.47 19.17
C PHE A 229 7.26 19.48 20.19
N GLY A 230 7.98 18.42 20.57
CA GLY A 230 7.53 17.44 21.56
C GLY A 230 6.36 16.59 21.12
N ALA A 231 6.18 16.41 19.81
CA ALA A 231 5.27 15.43 19.19
C ALA A 231 6.00 14.12 18.93
N LEU A 232 5.26 13.01 18.84
CA LEU A 232 5.82 11.73 18.39
C LEU A 232 5.78 11.65 16.87
N PHE A 233 6.87 11.15 16.28
CA PHE A 233 6.91 10.86 14.86
C PHE A 233 6.47 9.41 14.60
N ILE A 234 5.43 9.24 13.78
CA ILE A 234 4.87 7.97 13.36
C ILE A 234 5.17 7.80 11.87
N ILE A 235 5.89 6.74 11.50
CA ILE A 235 6.02 6.38 10.10
C ILE A 235 4.98 5.30 9.74
N ASP A 236 4.20 5.54 8.71
CA ASP A 236 3.32 4.54 8.13
C ASP A 236 4.07 3.79 7.02
N ASP A 237 4.64 2.67 7.41
CA ASP A 237 5.43 1.81 6.55
C ASP A 237 4.62 0.62 6.00
N CYS A 238 3.29 0.68 6.07
CA CYS A 238 2.40 -0.37 5.60
C CYS A 238 2.68 -0.80 4.16
N LEU A 239 3.04 0.14 3.30
CA LEU A 239 3.30 -0.12 1.90
C LEU A 239 4.80 -0.18 1.60
N MET A 240 5.59 0.69 2.22
CA MET A 240 6.98 0.94 1.85
C MET A 240 8.01 0.19 2.73
N PHE A 241 7.57 -0.64 3.69
CA PHE A 241 8.47 -1.54 4.41
C PHE A 241 9.26 -2.47 3.46
N ARG A 242 8.79 -2.64 2.24
CA ARG A 242 9.42 -3.38 1.13
C ARG A 242 10.65 -2.72 0.49
N LEU A 243 10.95 -1.45 0.81
CA LEU A 243 12.05 -0.70 0.17
C LEU A 243 13.45 -1.10 0.64
N HIS A 244 13.54 -1.71 1.82
CA HIS A 244 14.80 -2.12 2.44
C HIS A 244 14.54 -3.21 3.46
N GLU A 245 15.53 -4.01 3.84
CA GLU A 245 15.40 -5.03 4.91
C GLU A 245 14.96 -4.41 6.24
N HIS A 246 15.31 -3.16 6.47
CA HIS A 246 14.91 -2.36 7.63
C HIS A 246 13.82 -1.32 7.30
N GLY A 247 12.97 -1.62 6.32
CA GLY A 247 11.88 -0.74 5.90
C GLY A 247 12.34 0.61 5.38
N SER A 248 11.44 1.58 5.35
CA SER A 248 11.75 2.95 4.92
C SER A 248 12.77 3.63 5.82
N ALA A 249 12.80 3.29 7.11
CA ALA A 249 13.79 3.81 8.06
C ALA A 249 15.22 3.44 7.66
N GLY A 250 15.45 2.20 7.21
CA GLY A 250 16.74 1.77 6.66
C GLY A 250 17.07 2.44 5.32
N LYS A 251 16.08 2.63 4.45
CA LYS A 251 16.25 3.26 3.13
C LYS A 251 16.65 4.72 3.23
N TYR A 252 16.03 5.48 4.15
CA TYR A 252 16.17 6.94 4.23
C TYR A 252 16.96 7.43 5.46
N GLY A 253 17.46 6.52 6.29
CA GLY A 253 18.39 6.84 7.38
C GLY A 253 17.74 7.61 8.55
N PHE A 254 16.63 7.13 9.10
CA PHE A 254 15.97 7.74 10.25
C PHE A 254 15.47 6.69 11.25
N GLN A 255 15.01 7.13 12.43
CA GLN A 255 14.30 6.30 13.40
C GLN A 255 13.00 7.00 13.80
N ALA A 256 11.88 6.28 13.67
CA ALA A 256 10.58 6.76 14.13
C ALA A 256 10.35 6.39 15.61
N ASP A 257 9.48 7.14 16.28
CA ASP A 257 8.99 6.77 17.62
C ASP A 257 8.07 5.54 17.56
N LEU A 258 7.24 5.49 16.50
CA LEU A 258 6.33 4.39 16.20
C LEU A 258 6.35 4.11 14.69
N THR A 259 6.34 2.82 14.34
CA THR A 259 6.21 2.33 12.96
C THR A 259 4.91 1.58 12.83
N VAL A 260 4.07 2.00 11.87
CA VAL A 260 2.81 1.33 11.50
C VAL A 260 3.08 0.38 10.34
N LEU A 261 2.58 -0.84 10.45
CA LEU A 261 2.80 -1.93 9.49
C LEU A 261 1.48 -2.58 9.09
N GLY A 262 1.44 -3.10 7.88
CA GLY A 262 0.28 -3.80 7.33
C GLY A 262 0.61 -4.48 5.99
N LYS A 263 -0.43 -4.78 5.21
CA LYS A 263 -0.28 -5.32 3.84
C LYS A 263 0.59 -6.58 3.80
N PHE A 264 1.76 -6.55 3.12
CA PHE A 264 2.55 -7.75 2.86
C PHE A 264 3.11 -8.41 4.13
N ILE A 265 3.19 -7.70 5.26
CA ILE A 265 3.57 -8.32 6.53
C ILE A 265 2.58 -9.40 6.99
N GLY A 266 1.43 -9.53 6.37
CA GLY A 266 0.48 -10.61 6.60
C GLY A 266 0.67 -11.82 5.69
N GLY A 267 1.57 -11.76 4.69
CA GLY A 267 1.75 -12.86 3.73
C GLY A 267 0.48 -13.22 2.96
N GLY A 268 -0.36 -12.22 2.63
CA GLY A 268 -1.65 -12.41 1.97
C GLY A 268 -2.83 -12.59 2.93
N THR A 269 -2.60 -12.53 4.25
CA THR A 269 -3.66 -12.57 5.27
C THR A 269 -3.78 -11.23 6.00
N PRO A 270 -4.94 -10.93 6.63
CA PRO A 270 -5.12 -9.69 7.40
C PRO A 270 -4.20 -9.64 8.62
N VAL A 271 -3.25 -8.70 8.62
CA VAL A 271 -2.37 -8.39 9.76
C VAL A 271 -2.02 -6.90 9.72
N GLY A 272 -2.03 -6.27 10.87
CA GLY A 272 -1.43 -4.99 11.14
C GLY A 272 -0.53 -5.06 12.38
N ALA A 273 0.40 -4.14 12.52
CA ALA A 273 1.23 -4.04 13.71
C ALA A 273 1.69 -2.60 13.95
N VAL A 274 1.93 -2.29 15.23
CA VAL A 274 2.69 -1.11 15.66
C VAL A 274 3.96 -1.60 16.33
N ALA A 275 5.10 -1.13 15.86
CA ALA A 275 6.40 -1.34 16.48
C ALA A 275 6.96 -0.01 17.01
N GLY A 276 7.73 -0.05 18.08
CA GLY A 276 8.33 1.16 18.63
C GLY A 276 9.01 0.94 19.96
N ARG A 277 9.40 2.05 20.60
CA ARG A 277 10.16 2.04 21.84
C ARG A 277 9.39 1.43 23.01
N GLU A 278 10.08 0.72 23.89
CA GLU A 278 9.50 0.05 25.07
C GLU A 278 8.69 1.03 25.94
N GLU A 279 9.19 2.23 26.19
CA GLU A 279 8.52 3.23 27.02
C GLU A 279 7.11 3.59 26.51
N LEU A 280 6.90 3.52 25.19
CA LEU A 280 5.61 3.80 24.55
C LEU A 280 4.75 2.53 24.54
N LEU A 281 5.26 1.43 24.01
CA LEU A 281 4.50 0.20 23.82
C LEU A 281 4.12 -0.46 25.15
N SER A 282 4.92 -0.26 26.23
CA SER A 282 4.61 -0.74 27.58
C SER A 282 3.32 -0.14 28.16
N LEU A 283 2.80 0.96 27.60
CA LEU A 283 1.47 1.46 27.96
C LEU A 283 0.34 0.47 27.64
N PHE A 284 0.60 -0.54 26.82
CA PHE A 284 -0.34 -1.64 26.57
C PHE A 284 -0.09 -2.88 27.46
N ASP A 285 0.89 -2.85 28.37
CA ASP A 285 1.17 -3.97 29.25
C ASP A 285 -0.06 -4.23 30.16
N PRO A 286 -0.69 -5.42 30.08
CA PRO A 286 -1.88 -5.74 30.86
C PRO A 286 -1.67 -5.72 32.37
N ARG A 287 -0.43 -5.78 32.84
CA ARG A 287 -0.06 -5.74 34.26
C ARG A 287 -0.08 -4.31 34.83
N ARG A 288 -0.04 -3.28 33.99
CA ARG A 288 -0.05 -1.89 34.44
C ARG A 288 -1.46 -1.45 34.85
N PRO A 289 -1.60 -0.71 35.97
CA PRO A 289 -2.89 -0.19 36.41
C PRO A 289 -3.42 0.94 35.49
N ASP A 290 -2.51 1.70 34.86
CA ASP A 290 -2.81 2.85 33.96
C ASP A 290 -2.76 2.45 32.47
N ARG A 291 -2.80 1.16 32.16
CA ARG A 291 -2.68 0.63 30.80
C ARG A 291 -3.74 1.16 29.85
N LEU A 292 -3.35 1.31 28.61
CA LEU A 292 -4.31 1.47 27.51
C LEU A 292 -4.99 0.14 27.21
N TYR A 293 -6.31 0.18 27.08
CA TYR A 293 -7.06 -0.98 26.61
C TYR A 293 -6.95 -1.12 25.09
N HIS A 294 -6.59 -2.32 24.64
CA HIS A 294 -6.60 -2.74 23.25
C HIS A 294 -7.18 -4.14 23.15
N GLY A 295 -8.43 -4.24 22.68
CA GLY A 295 -9.13 -5.49 22.43
C GLY A 295 -9.25 -5.77 20.94
N GLY A 296 -9.41 -7.05 20.59
CA GLY A 296 -9.63 -7.53 19.23
C GLY A 296 -9.44 -9.05 19.19
N SER A 297 -10.49 -9.76 18.83
CA SER A 297 -10.51 -11.25 18.88
C SER A 297 -9.44 -11.90 18.01
N PHE A 298 -9.01 -11.21 16.95
CA PHE A 298 -8.04 -11.74 15.98
C PHE A 298 -6.68 -11.00 16.00
N ASN A 299 -6.44 -10.12 16.99
CA ASN A 299 -5.15 -9.46 17.10
C ASN A 299 -4.03 -10.47 17.34
N GLY A 300 -3.03 -10.49 16.44
CA GLY A 300 -1.98 -11.49 16.48
C GLY A 300 -2.47 -12.91 16.16
N ASN A 301 -3.47 -13.03 15.28
CA ASN A 301 -3.99 -14.32 14.82
C ASN A 301 -2.86 -15.24 14.36
N VAL A 302 -2.93 -16.51 14.77
CA VAL A 302 -1.88 -17.49 14.50
C VAL A 302 -1.64 -17.74 13.01
N LEU A 303 -2.68 -17.71 12.18
CA LEU A 303 -2.55 -17.85 10.73
C LEU A 303 -1.81 -16.64 10.13
N GLY A 304 -2.28 -15.43 10.47
CA GLY A 304 -1.67 -14.21 9.97
C GLY A 304 -0.21 -14.03 10.41
N THR A 305 0.10 -14.36 11.67
CA THR A 305 1.48 -14.22 12.18
C THR A 305 2.42 -15.28 11.61
N ALA A 306 1.97 -16.52 11.40
CA ALA A 306 2.77 -17.55 10.76
C ALA A 306 3.08 -17.23 9.28
N CYS A 307 2.06 -16.80 8.51
CA CYS A 307 2.24 -16.38 7.13
C CYS A 307 3.11 -15.13 7.01
N GLY A 308 2.88 -14.16 7.90
CA GLY A 308 3.59 -12.90 7.92
C GLY A 308 5.07 -13.05 8.27
N LYS A 309 5.41 -13.91 9.23
CA LYS A 309 6.79 -14.23 9.54
C LYS A 309 7.55 -14.69 8.30
N VAL A 310 7.00 -15.67 7.57
CA VAL A 310 7.61 -16.18 6.33
C VAL A 310 7.73 -15.08 5.28
N ALA A 311 6.69 -14.25 5.11
CA ALA A 311 6.72 -13.18 4.13
C ALA A 311 7.83 -12.15 4.41
N VAL A 312 8.04 -11.79 5.67
CA VAL A 312 9.09 -10.84 6.05
C VAL A 312 10.48 -11.48 5.98
N GLU A 313 10.65 -12.73 6.41
CA GLU A 313 11.93 -13.44 6.34
C GLU A 313 12.41 -13.64 4.89
N HIS A 314 11.50 -13.89 3.95
CA HIS A 314 11.82 -14.06 2.54
C HIS A 314 12.03 -12.74 1.77
N LEU A 315 11.78 -11.61 2.38
CA LEU A 315 12.12 -10.30 1.83
C LEU A 315 13.58 -9.97 2.15
N THR A 316 14.51 -10.53 1.39
CA THR A 316 15.97 -10.33 1.55
C THR A 316 16.45 -9.13 0.73
N ALA A 317 17.68 -8.65 1.03
CA ALA A 317 18.32 -7.57 0.26
C ALA A 317 18.43 -7.92 -1.23
N GLU A 318 18.74 -9.19 -1.56
CA GLU A 318 18.85 -9.67 -2.94
C GLU A 318 17.47 -9.64 -3.65
N ALA A 319 16.42 -10.07 -2.95
CA ALA A 319 15.06 -10.03 -3.48
C ALA A 319 14.61 -8.59 -3.75
N ILE A 320 14.88 -7.68 -2.82
CA ILE A 320 14.60 -6.25 -2.96
C ILE A 320 15.34 -5.69 -4.17
N ALA A 321 16.66 -5.91 -4.25
CA ALA A 321 17.47 -5.42 -5.36
C ALA A 321 17.01 -5.98 -6.73
N ALA A 322 16.57 -7.24 -6.78
CA ALA A 322 16.04 -7.83 -8.00
C ALA A 322 14.72 -7.19 -8.44
N MET A 323 13.79 -6.99 -7.51
CA MET A 323 12.52 -6.29 -7.77
C MET A 323 12.75 -4.86 -8.26
N ASP A 324 13.67 -4.12 -7.61
CA ASP A 324 14.00 -2.73 -7.95
C ASP A 324 14.54 -2.60 -9.37
N ARG A 325 15.47 -3.50 -9.76
CA ARG A 325 16.00 -3.54 -11.13
C ARG A 325 14.89 -3.77 -12.15
N ARG A 326 14.03 -4.77 -11.89
CA ARG A 326 12.93 -5.13 -12.79
C ARG A 326 11.92 -3.99 -12.95
N ALA A 327 11.60 -3.30 -11.87
CA ALA A 327 10.75 -2.11 -11.93
C ALA A 327 11.35 -1.01 -12.80
N GLY A 328 12.65 -0.73 -12.63
CA GLY A 328 13.36 0.24 -13.44
C GLY A 328 13.39 -0.13 -14.93
N GLN A 329 13.64 -1.41 -15.24
CA GLN A 329 13.64 -1.92 -16.61
C GLN A 329 12.25 -1.80 -17.27
N LEU A 330 11.19 -2.21 -16.58
CA LEU A 330 9.84 -2.11 -17.11
C LEU A 330 9.46 -0.66 -17.39
N ARG A 331 9.66 0.24 -16.43
CA ARG A 331 9.37 1.68 -16.59
C ARG A 331 10.08 2.27 -17.81
N ALA A 332 11.38 2.01 -17.95
CA ALA A 332 12.15 2.49 -19.09
C ALA A 332 11.62 1.95 -20.44
N THR A 333 11.23 0.67 -20.48
CA THR A 333 10.61 0.04 -21.66
C THR A 333 9.32 0.74 -22.04
N LEU A 334 8.43 1.00 -21.06
CA LEU A 334 7.14 1.64 -21.31
C LEU A 334 7.29 3.07 -21.80
N GLU A 335 8.14 3.88 -21.16
CA GLU A 335 8.39 5.27 -21.58
C GLU A 335 9.00 5.34 -22.98
N GLN A 336 9.97 4.49 -23.30
CA GLN A 336 10.57 4.44 -24.64
C GLN A 336 9.56 4.03 -25.72
N HIS A 337 8.69 3.05 -25.43
CA HIS A 337 7.66 2.60 -26.37
C HIS A 337 6.60 3.67 -26.58
N ALA A 338 6.09 4.28 -25.51
CA ALA A 338 5.12 5.34 -25.57
C ALA A 338 5.61 6.55 -26.37
N ALA A 339 6.88 6.94 -26.18
CA ALA A 339 7.50 8.02 -26.96
C ALA A 339 7.52 7.70 -28.48
N LYS A 340 7.80 6.45 -28.86
CA LYS A 340 7.77 6.01 -30.28
C LYS A 340 6.36 5.97 -30.83
N ALA A 341 5.37 5.58 -30.02
CA ALA A 341 3.96 5.52 -30.40
C ALA A 341 3.27 6.90 -30.37
N GLY A 342 3.94 7.95 -29.90
CA GLY A 342 3.36 9.29 -29.77
C GLY A 342 2.36 9.42 -28.63
N VAL A 343 2.34 8.50 -27.68
CA VAL A 343 1.44 8.51 -26.52
C VAL A 343 2.11 9.29 -25.37
N PRO A 344 1.46 10.30 -24.79
CA PRO A 344 2.01 11.02 -23.64
C PRO A 344 1.91 10.12 -22.39
N LEU A 345 3.00 9.44 -22.05
CA LEU A 345 3.08 8.55 -20.89
C LEU A 345 4.33 8.86 -20.08
N VAL A 346 4.16 9.00 -18.79
CA VAL A 346 5.24 9.18 -17.82
C VAL A 346 5.10 8.19 -16.69
N THR A 347 6.21 7.83 -16.05
CA THR A 347 6.20 6.98 -14.86
C THR A 347 6.88 7.67 -13.68
N SER A 348 6.44 7.35 -12.46
CA SER A 348 7.13 7.72 -11.22
C SER A 348 7.25 6.51 -10.32
N GLY A 349 8.27 6.46 -9.46
CA GLY A 349 8.39 5.32 -8.55
C GLY A 349 9.67 5.32 -7.75
N VAL A 350 9.70 4.42 -6.75
CA VAL A 350 10.87 4.14 -5.92
C VAL A 350 10.94 2.64 -5.62
N GLY A 351 12.14 2.09 -5.76
CA GLY A 351 12.32 0.66 -5.58
C GLY A 351 11.45 -0.14 -6.55
N SER A 352 10.80 -1.15 -6.03
CA SER A 352 9.89 -2.01 -6.82
C SER A 352 8.50 -1.44 -7.05
N THR A 353 8.16 -0.28 -6.47
CA THR A 353 6.85 0.37 -6.61
C THR A 353 6.90 1.52 -7.60
N PHE A 354 5.88 1.63 -8.45
CA PHE A 354 5.78 2.71 -9.44
C PHE A 354 4.33 2.99 -9.84
N GLY A 355 4.15 4.10 -10.55
CA GLY A 355 2.89 4.45 -11.20
C GLY A 355 3.13 4.75 -12.68
N VAL A 356 2.13 4.49 -13.52
CA VAL A 356 2.11 4.76 -14.97
C VAL A 356 0.96 5.72 -15.25
N TYR A 357 1.26 6.86 -15.86
CA TYR A 357 0.30 7.95 -16.07
C TYR A 357 0.26 8.36 -17.53
N LEU A 358 -0.93 8.41 -18.12
CA LEU A 358 -1.13 9.04 -19.44
C LEU A 358 -1.11 10.56 -19.26
N ALA A 359 0.06 11.14 -19.33
CA ALA A 359 0.27 12.57 -19.17
C ALA A 359 1.62 12.98 -19.81
N SER A 360 1.75 14.22 -20.21
CA SER A 360 3.00 14.78 -20.75
C SER A 360 4.02 15.16 -19.67
N SER A 361 3.59 15.22 -18.40
CA SER A 361 4.44 15.46 -17.24
C SER A 361 3.84 14.78 -16.02
N LEU A 362 4.66 14.55 -14.98
CA LEU A 362 4.16 13.95 -13.74
C LEU A 362 3.07 14.83 -13.12
N PRO A 363 1.90 14.27 -12.82
CA PRO A 363 0.86 14.98 -12.09
C PRO A 363 1.33 15.37 -10.68
N SER A 364 0.81 16.44 -10.13
CA SER A 364 1.07 16.80 -8.74
C SER A 364 0.26 15.91 -7.80
N PRO A 365 0.83 15.40 -6.70
CA PRO A 365 0.09 14.59 -5.73
C PRO A 365 -1.07 15.34 -5.06
N THR A 366 -0.97 16.67 -4.97
CA THR A 366 -2.00 17.57 -4.38
C THR A 366 -2.74 18.38 -5.45
N GLY A 367 -2.33 18.26 -6.72
CA GLY A 367 -2.94 18.95 -7.87
C GLY A 367 -4.13 18.18 -8.45
N PRO A 368 -4.64 18.67 -9.60
CA PRO A 368 -5.65 17.94 -10.35
C PRO A 368 -5.16 16.53 -10.66
N ARG A 369 -6.02 15.54 -10.42
CA ARG A 369 -5.73 14.15 -10.81
C ARG A 369 -5.54 14.05 -12.32
N PRO A 370 -4.77 13.03 -12.79
CA PRO A 370 -4.79 12.65 -14.19
C PRO A 370 -6.24 12.51 -14.68
N ASP A 371 -6.49 12.84 -15.94
CA ASP A 371 -7.83 12.70 -16.53
C ASP A 371 -8.34 11.27 -16.26
N ALA A 372 -9.46 11.18 -15.53
CA ALA A 372 -10.03 9.89 -15.16
C ALA A 372 -10.40 9.04 -16.40
N ALA A 373 -10.79 9.69 -17.51
CA ALA A 373 -11.10 9.00 -18.76
C ALA A 373 -9.83 8.41 -19.41
N GLN A 374 -8.71 9.13 -19.37
CA GLN A 374 -7.43 8.63 -19.88
C GLN A 374 -6.87 7.51 -19.01
N SER A 375 -6.94 7.67 -17.68
CA SER A 375 -6.53 6.62 -16.75
C SER A 375 -7.33 5.33 -16.97
N GLN A 376 -8.64 5.45 -17.09
CA GLN A 376 -9.54 4.33 -17.40
C GLN A 376 -9.24 3.69 -18.76
N LEU A 377 -8.94 4.50 -19.79
CA LEU A 377 -8.59 4.02 -21.11
C LEU A 377 -7.36 3.11 -21.08
N PHE A 378 -6.28 3.55 -20.43
CA PHE A 378 -5.05 2.78 -20.27
C PHE A 378 -5.31 1.51 -19.44
N GLN A 379 -6.07 1.62 -18.35
CA GLN A 379 -6.39 0.48 -17.49
C GLN A 379 -7.12 -0.62 -18.27
N LEU A 380 -8.18 -0.26 -19.03
CA LEU A 380 -8.92 -1.23 -19.85
C LEU A 380 -8.05 -1.83 -20.96
N ALA A 381 -7.20 -1.03 -21.61
CA ALA A 381 -6.26 -1.52 -22.62
C ALA A 381 -5.27 -2.54 -21.99
N ALA A 382 -4.70 -2.24 -20.82
CA ALA A 382 -3.81 -3.13 -20.11
C ALA A 382 -4.50 -4.45 -19.70
N VAL A 383 -5.72 -4.36 -19.16
CA VAL A 383 -6.52 -5.54 -18.79
C VAL A 383 -6.84 -6.40 -20.01
N ASN A 384 -7.20 -5.81 -21.17
CA ASN A 384 -7.41 -6.54 -22.43
C ASN A 384 -6.16 -7.29 -22.90
N ARG A 385 -4.96 -6.80 -22.53
CA ARG A 385 -3.67 -7.42 -22.81
C ARG A 385 -3.17 -8.32 -21.67
N GLY A 386 -4.00 -8.57 -20.65
CA GLY A 386 -3.68 -9.46 -19.54
C GLY A 386 -2.65 -8.89 -18.56
N VAL A 387 -2.74 -7.58 -18.24
CA VAL A 387 -1.93 -6.96 -17.19
C VAL A 387 -2.82 -6.10 -16.27
N LEU A 388 -2.64 -6.26 -14.97
CA LEU A 388 -3.40 -5.54 -13.96
C LEU A 388 -2.53 -4.46 -13.30
N PHE A 389 -3.02 -3.22 -13.39
CA PHE A 389 -2.57 -2.08 -12.61
C PHE A 389 -3.64 -1.68 -11.59
N GLY A 390 -3.29 -0.86 -10.60
CA GLY A 390 -4.28 -0.14 -9.79
C GLY A 390 -5.10 0.84 -10.65
N ASP A 391 -6.20 1.31 -10.11
CA ASP A 391 -7.13 2.23 -10.79
C ASP A 391 -6.52 3.60 -11.13
N GLY A 392 -5.45 4.00 -10.44
CA GLY A 392 -4.62 5.18 -10.73
C GLY A 392 -3.33 4.88 -11.50
N GLY A 393 -3.14 3.67 -12.00
CA GLY A 393 -1.92 3.23 -12.70
C GLY A 393 -0.83 2.69 -11.79
N GLU A 394 -1.12 2.49 -10.50
CA GLU A 394 -0.17 2.01 -9.50
C GLU A 394 0.21 0.55 -9.73
N ALA A 395 1.48 0.24 -9.49
CA ALA A 395 2.05 -1.09 -9.68
C ALA A 395 3.22 -1.38 -8.74
N ALA A 396 3.51 -2.66 -8.57
CA ALA A 396 4.75 -3.12 -7.95
C ALA A 396 5.19 -4.46 -8.51
N ILE A 397 6.49 -4.64 -8.62
CA ILE A 397 7.08 -5.92 -9.01
C ILE A 397 7.07 -6.87 -7.80
N PRO A 398 6.48 -8.09 -7.91
CA PRO A 398 6.62 -9.13 -6.89
C PRO A 398 7.92 -9.91 -7.06
N THR A 399 8.38 -10.57 -5.98
CA THR A 399 9.64 -11.35 -5.99
C THR A 399 9.63 -12.49 -7.00
N VAL A 400 8.46 -13.05 -7.29
CA VAL A 400 8.25 -14.20 -8.19
C VAL A 400 8.18 -13.85 -9.67
N LEU A 401 8.17 -12.55 -10.03
CA LEU A 401 8.19 -12.15 -11.44
C LEU A 401 9.59 -12.33 -12.00
N THR A 402 9.78 -13.37 -12.81
CA THR A 402 11.09 -13.68 -13.45
C THR A 402 11.44 -12.67 -14.55
N ASP A 403 12.67 -12.70 -15.05
CA ASP A 403 13.09 -11.81 -16.14
C ASP A 403 12.36 -12.14 -17.46
N GLU A 404 12.01 -13.43 -17.70
CA GLU A 404 11.20 -13.86 -18.83
C GLU A 404 9.77 -13.33 -18.72
N ALA A 405 9.13 -13.49 -17.55
CA ALA A 405 7.79 -12.98 -17.30
C ALA A 405 7.75 -11.44 -17.36
N LEU A 406 8.84 -10.75 -16.92
CA LEU A 406 8.98 -9.31 -17.06
C LEU A 406 9.01 -8.88 -18.53
N ALA A 407 9.77 -9.58 -19.38
CA ALA A 407 9.84 -9.28 -20.81
C ALA A 407 8.47 -9.46 -21.49
N GLU A 408 7.75 -10.52 -21.15
CA GLU A 408 6.37 -10.75 -21.62
C GLU A 408 5.42 -9.66 -21.12
N THR A 409 5.51 -9.29 -19.83
CA THR A 409 4.74 -8.19 -19.27
C THR A 409 4.97 -6.89 -20.05
N GLY A 410 6.24 -6.56 -20.31
CA GLY A 410 6.60 -5.40 -21.11
C GLY A 410 5.97 -5.40 -22.49
N GLN A 411 5.97 -6.55 -23.18
CA GLN A 411 5.33 -6.69 -24.50
C GLN A 411 3.81 -6.47 -24.41
N ARG A 412 3.13 -7.09 -23.44
CA ARG A 412 1.69 -6.93 -23.22
C ARG A 412 1.31 -5.47 -22.97
N VAL A 413 2.08 -4.76 -22.14
CA VAL A 413 1.82 -3.32 -21.85
C VAL A 413 2.16 -2.44 -23.05
N CYS A 414 3.21 -2.74 -23.81
CA CYS A 414 3.50 -2.02 -25.06
C CYS A 414 2.34 -2.17 -26.06
N GLN A 415 1.74 -3.33 -26.21
CA GLN A 415 0.54 -3.51 -27.03
C GLN A 415 -0.66 -2.72 -26.51
N ALA A 416 -0.82 -2.60 -25.18
CA ALA A 416 -1.84 -1.75 -24.58
C ALA A 416 -1.62 -0.25 -24.91
N ILE A 417 -0.35 0.19 -24.94
CA ILE A 417 0.02 1.54 -25.36
C ILE A 417 -0.32 1.76 -26.84
N ASP A 418 -0.08 0.77 -27.71
CA ASP A 418 -0.44 0.83 -29.14
C ASP A 418 -1.97 0.91 -29.34
N ASP A 419 -2.75 0.15 -28.53
CA ASP A 419 -4.22 0.23 -28.53
C ASP A 419 -4.71 1.63 -28.12
N VAL A 420 -4.05 2.25 -27.14
CA VAL A 420 -4.34 3.62 -26.71
C VAL A 420 -3.97 4.62 -27.81
N ALA A 421 -2.80 4.46 -28.47
CA ALA A 421 -2.36 5.31 -29.58
C ALA A 421 -3.37 5.32 -30.75
N ALA A 422 -4.01 4.18 -31.01
CA ALA A 422 -4.98 4.04 -32.09
C ALA A 422 -6.29 4.80 -31.85
N VAL A 423 -6.54 5.27 -30.61
CA VAL A 423 -7.80 5.94 -30.22
C VAL A 423 -7.60 7.33 -29.63
N LEU A 424 -6.36 7.81 -29.48
CA LEU A 424 -6.03 9.19 -29.14
C LEU A 424 -5.98 10.08 -30.38
#